data_a210de91d64277bc861ed6e0989d54db
#
_entry.id   a210de91d64277bc861ed6e0989d54db
#
_cell.length_a   1.000
_cell.length_b   1.000
_cell.length_c   1.000
_cell.angle_alpha   90.00
_cell.angle_beta   90.00
_cell.angle_gamma   90.00
#
_symmetry.space_group_name_H-M   'P 1'
#
loop_
_entity.id
_entity.type
_entity.pdbx_description
1 polymer ?
#
loop_
_entity_poly.entity_id
_entity_poly.type
_entity_poly.pdbx_seq_one_letter_code
_entity_poly.pdbx_strand_id
1 'polypeptide(L)'
;CEVLVNAAGLWGREVAAMAGIQLPLMPVEHHYLVTESIPEIEAMDKRFPNISDAESGLYFRQEGQGLLLGAYESKCVHWAVDGTPLDFDHELLEDDLSRMEWNFERGCEIFPVLETSGIKTVINGPMIFSPDLGPLLGPYPGMKDYFCANGVMTGFNQGGGIGRELAHWIIDGEPSLDIFGWDVARFGDHVGAAYARERTRYFY
;
A
#
# COMPACT_ATOMS: atom_id res chain seq x y z
N CYS A 1 2.41 17.68 -23.63
CA CYS A 1 2.70 18.25 -22.30
C CYS A 1 4.21 18.44 -22.13
N GLU A 2 4.64 19.35 -21.28
CA GLU A 2 6.05 19.60 -21.00
C GLU A 2 6.58 18.61 -19.96
N VAL A 3 5.73 18.21 -19.01
CA VAL A 3 6.06 17.24 -17.96
C VAL A 3 4.95 16.20 -17.88
N LEU A 4 5.33 14.95 -17.68
CA LEU A 4 4.42 13.84 -17.43
C LEU A 4 4.71 13.27 -16.03
N VAL A 5 3.66 13.11 -15.24
CA VAL A 5 3.73 12.45 -13.93
C VAL A 5 2.91 11.16 -13.97
N ASN A 6 3.57 10.04 -13.74
CA ASN A 6 2.89 8.76 -13.55
C ASN A 6 2.53 8.60 -12.08
N ALA A 7 1.27 8.80 -11.75
CA ALA A 7 0.68 8.58 -10.43
C ALA A 7 -0.49 7.58 -10.52
N ALA A 8 -0.36 6.58 -11.40
CA ALA A 8 -1.45 5.68 -11.77
C ALA A 8 -1.73 4.55 -10.76
N GLY A 9 -1.15 4.61 -9.56
CA GLY A 9 -1.43 3.68 -8.47
C GLY A 9 -1.25 2.22 -8.90
N LEU A 10 -2.32 1.44 -8.83
CA LEU A 10 -2.33 0.02 -9.18
C LEU A 10 -1.89 -0.25 -10.64
N TRP A 11 -2.17 0.68 -11.55
CA TRP A 11 -1.78 0.61 -12.97
C TRP A 11 -0.46 1.35 -13.29
N GLY A 12 0.32 1.68 -12.28
CA GLY A 12 1.56 2.47 -12.45
C GLY A 12 2.57 1.82 -13.40
N ARG A 13 2.71 0.49 -13.37
CA ARG A 13 3.62 -0.23 -14.26
C ARG A 13 3.07 -0.32 -15.70
N GLU A 14 1.76 -0.42 -15.87
CA GLU A 14 1.10 -0.47 -17.18
C GLU A 14 1.22 0.88 -17.89
N VAL A 15 1.01 1.97 -17.15
CA VAL A 15 1.21 3.35 -17.67
C VAL A 15 2.69 3.58 -17.99
N ALA A 16 3.61 3.13 -17.16
CA ALA A 16 5.05 3.21 -17.44
C ALA A 16 5.43 2.43 -18.71
N ALA A 17 4.85 1.24 -18.89
CA ALA A 17 5.10 0.41 -20.08
C ALA A 17 4.69 1.10 -21.39
N MET A 18 3.68 1.97 -21.39
CA MET A 18 3.30 2.79 -22.56
C MET A 18 4.44 3.73 -22.99
N ALA A 19 5.33 4.10 -22.08
CA ALA A 19 6.53 4.89 -22.35
C ALA A 19 7.80 4.03 -22.50
N GLY A 20 7.67 2.71 -22.56
CA GLY A 20 8.82 1.78 -22.61
C GLY A 20 9.58 1.63 -21.30
N ILE A 21 9.01 2.06 -20.19
CA ILE A 21 9.60 2.00 -18.85
C ILE A 21 9.09 0.75 -18.12
N GLN A 22 9.99 0.04 -17.44
CA GLN A 22 9.65 -1.04 -16.54
C GLN A 22 9.79 -0.57 -15.10
N LEU A 23 8.66 -0.32 -14.43
CA LEU A 23 8.67 -0.03 -13.00
C LEU A 23 8.60 -1.34 -12.19
N PRO A 24 9.43 -1.48 -11.15
CA PRO A 24 9.44 -2.65 -10.30
C PRO A 24 8.30 -2.60 -9.28
N LEU A 25 7.09 -2.72 -9.77
CA LEU A 25 5.87 -2.71 -8.96
C LEU A 25 5.19 -4.07 -9.00
N MET A 26 4.67 -4.51 -7.87
CA MET A 26 3.99 -5.78 -7.73
C MET A 26 2.72 -5.64 -6.91
N PRO A 27 1.55 -5.92 -7.49
CA PRO A 27 0.30 -5.94 -6.75
C PRO A 27 0.25 -7.18 -5.83
N VAL A 28 -0.25 -6.96 -4.61
CA VAL A 28 -0.41 -7.97 -3.57
C VAL A 28 -1.82 -7.87 -3.02
N GLU A 29 -2.44 -9.00 -2.74
CA GLU A 29 -3.70 -9.05 -2.00
C GLU A 29 -3.48 -8.60 -0.56
N HIS A 30 -4.41 -7.82 -0.04
CA HIS A 30 -4.33 -7.27 1.30
C HIS A 30 -5.69 -7.26 1.97
N HIS A 31 -5.77 -7.90 3.15
CA HIS A 31 -7.00 -7.99 3.90
C HIS A 31 -7.10 -6.97 5.02
N TYR A 32 -8.33 -6.53 5.25
CA TYR A 32 -8.74 -6.00 6.55
C TYR A 32 -10.17 -6.43 6.86
N LEU A 33 -10.51 -6.45 8.13
CA LEU A 33 -11.87 -6.67 8.59
C LEU A 33 -12.37 -5.47 9.40
N VAL A 34 -13.68 -5.33 9.45
CA VAL A 34 -14.38 -4.37 10.30
C VAL A 34 -15.34 -5.15 11.20
N THR A 35 -15.29 -4.87 12.49
CA THR A 35 -16.19 -5.51 13.45
C THR A 35 -17.58 -4.89 13.42
N GLU A 36 -18.56 -5.61 13.97
CA GLU A 36 -19.80 -5.00 14.44
C GLU A 36 -19.49 -3.93 15.51
N SER A 37 -20.53 -3.21 15.95
CA SER A 37 -20.40 -2.20 17.00
C SER A 37 -19.87 -2.82 18.30
N ILE A 38 -18.93 -2.16 18.93
CA ILE A 38 -18.29 -2.53 20.19
C ILE A 38 -18.76 -1.54 21.26
N PRO A 39 -19.45 -1.99 22.31
CA PRO A 39 -20.01 -1.10 23.33
C PRO A 39 -18.98 -0.18 23.99
N GLU A 40 -17.75 -0.66 24.20
CA GLU A 40 -16.65 0.14 24.76
C GLU A 40 -16.26 1.28 23.84
N ILE A 41 -16.28 1.07 22.55
CA ILE A 41 -15.98 2.10 21.54
C ILE A 41 -17.16 3.07 21.42
N GLU A 42 -18.38 2.56 21.45
CA GLU A 42 -19.61 3.37 21.40
C GLU A 42 -19.70 4.34 22.60
N ALA A 43 -19.22 3.92 23.78
CA ALA A 43 -19.20 4.73 24.99
C ALA A 43 -18.06 5.76 25.04
N MET A 44 -17.18 5.80 24.06
CA MET A 44 -16.06 6.75 24.03
C MET A 44 -16.49 8.14 23.58
N ASP A 45 -16.12 9.16 24.32
CA ASP A 45 -16.35 10.58 23.91
C ASP A 45 -15.49 11.02 22.72
N LYS A 46 -14.35 10.36 22.51
CA LYS A 46 -13.39 10.72 21.47
C LYS A 46 -12.87 9.48 20.77
N ARG A 47 -12.57 9.62 19.48
CA ARG A 47 -11.89 8.57 18.73
C ARG A 47 -10.51 8.31 19.33
N PHE A 48 -10.13 7.03 19.44
CA PHE A 48 -8.76 6.67 19.75
C PHE A 48 -7.85 6.83 18.52
N PRO A 49 -6.54 6.99 18.71
CA PRO A 49 -5.59 7.14 17.61
C PRO A 49 -5.50 5.86 16.76
N ASN A 50 -5.06 6.01 15.51
CA ASN A 50 -4.66 4.84 14.74
C ASN A 50 -3.46 4.16 15.41
N ILE A 51 -3.49 2.84 15.46
CA ILE A 51 -2.47 2.02 16.10
C ILE A 51 -1.84 1.12 15.04
N SER A 52 -0.53 1.04 15.04
CA SER A 52 0.22 0.06 14.24
C SER A 52 1.11 -0.73 15.17
N ASP A 53 1.06 -2.05 15.03
CA ASP A 53 1.96 -2.97 15.68
C ASP A 53 2.83 -3.66 14.62
N ALA A 54 4.08 -3.21 14.52
CA ALA A 54 5.00 -3.70 13.51
C ALA A 54 5.45 -5.15 13.76
N GLU A 55 5.40 -5.62 15.02
CA GLU A 55 5.80 -6.98 15.38
C GLU A 55 4.80 -8.01 14.86
N SER A 56 3.51 -7.71 14.98
CA SER A 56 2.43 -8.58 14.50
C SER A 56 1.95 -8.24 13.08
N GLY A 57 2.51 -7.21 12.44
CA GLY A 57 2.06 -6.74 11.13
C GLY A 57 0.61 -6.23 11.14
N LEU A 58 0.14 -5.71 12.28
CA LEU A 58 -1.23 -5.28 12.47
C LEU A 58 -1.37 -3.77 12.48
N TYR A 59 -2.50 -3.30 12.00
CA TYR A 59 -2.94 -1.94 12.23
C TYR A 59 -4.42 -1.89 12.60
N PHE A 60 -4.75 -0.92 13.43
CA PHE A 60 -6.09 -0.75 13.96
C PHE A 60 -6.54 0.70 13.84
N ARG A 61 -7.79 0.90 13.57
CA ARG A 61 -8.45 2.20 13.72
C ARG A 61 -9.92 2.01 14.09
N GLN A 62 -10.46 3.03 14.71
CA GLN A 62 -11.90 3.08 14.92
C GLN A 62 -12.63 3.29 13.58
N GLU A 63 -13.59 2.42 13.28
CA GLU A 63 -14.46 2.52 12.11
C GLU A 63 -15.92 2.57 12.56
N GLY A 64 -16.50 3.77 12.51
CA GLY A 64 -17.81 4.01 13.12
C GLY A 64 -17.80 3.71 14.62
N GLN A 65 -18.62 2.75 15.07
CA GLN A 65 -18.70 2.25 16.44
C GLN A 65 -17.96 0.92 16.61
N GLY A 66 -17.27 0.46 15.61
CA GLY A 66 -16.46 -0.76 15.63
C GLY A 66 -14.97 -0.48 15.45
N LEU A 67 -14.25 -1.56 15.25
CA LEU A 67 -12.80 -1.57 15.03
C LEU A 67 -12.51 -2.10 13.63
N LEU A 68 -11.65 -1.40 12.89
CA LEU A 68 -11.00 -1.95 11.72
C LEU A 68 -9.68 -2.56 12.16
N LEU A 69 -9.45 -3.81 11.77
CA LEU A 69 -8.20 -4.55 11.92
C LEU A 69 -7.69 -4.91 10.52
N GLY A 70 -6.53 -4.40 10.15
CA GLY A 70 -5.85 -4.77 8.93
C GLY A 70 -4.55 -5.49 9.23
N ALA A 71 -4.15 -6.36 8.32
CA ALA A 71 -3.00 -7.24 8.52
C ALA A 71 -2.09 -7.30 7.31
N TYR A 72 -0.80 -7.25 7.56
CA TYR A 72 0.23 -7.73 6.64
C TYR A 72 0.41 -9.22 6.92
N GLU A 73 -0.29 -10.04 6.13
CA GLU A 73 -0.35 -11.48 6.36
C GLU A 73 1.01 -12.13 6.07
N SER A 74 1.38 -13.13 6.86
CA SER A 74 2.64 -13.87 6.69
C SER A 74 2.75 -14.60 5.33
N LYS A 75 1.64 -14.81 4.65
CA LYS A 75 1.55 -15.42 3.31
C LYS A 75 1.20 -14.37 2.28
N CYS A 76 2.19 -13.64 1.80
CA CYS A 76 2.03 -12.70 0.70
C CYS A 76 1.50 -13.40 -0.55
N VAL A 77 0.35 -12.99 -1.05
CA VAL A 77 -0.23 -13.48 -2.31
C VAL A 77 -0.18 -12.37 -3.35
N HIS A 78 0.57 -12.62 -4.42
CA HIS A 78 0.66 -11.69 -5.54
C HIS A 78 -0.58 -11.80 -6.42
N TRP A 79 -1.09 -10.66 -6.82
CA TRP A 79 -2.22 -10.54 -7.75
C TRP A 79 -1.78 -9.92 -9.08
N ALA A 80 -2.43 -10.29 -10.17
CA ALA A 80 -2.17 -9.74 -11.51
C ALA A 80 -0.67 -9.60 -11.85
N VAL A 81 0.11 -10.67 -11.62
CA VAL A 81 1.57 -10.70 -11.78
C VAL A 81 1.99 -10.29 -13.20
N ASP A 82 1.24 -10.74 -14.21
CA ASP A 82 1.53 -10.50 -15.62
C ASP A 82 0.96 -9.19 -16.18
N GLY A 83 0.18 -8.46 -15.38
CA GLY A 83 -0.42 -7.17 -15.74
C GLY A 83 -1.73 -6.92 -15.03
N THR A 84 -1.91 -5.71 -14.51
CA THR A 84 -3.17 -5.28 -13.91
C THR A 84 -4.22 -5.10 -15.01
N PRO A 85 -5.39 -5.80 -14.94
CA PRO A 85 -6.44 -5.60 -15.91
C PRO A 85 -6.88 -4.14 -15.98
N LEU A 86 -7.01 -3.58 -17.19
CA LEU A 86 -7.38 -2.17 -17.36
C LEU A 86 -8.86 -1.90 -17.06
N ASP A 87 -9.67 -2.94 -17.06
CA ASP A 87 -11.09 -2.95 -16.77
C ASP A 87 -11.42 -3.35 -15.33
N PHE A 88 -10.41 -3.62 -14.50
CA PHE A 88 -10.61 -3.84 -13.07
C PHE A 88 -11.09 -2.54 -12.39
N ASP A 89 -12.34 -2.53 -11.96
CA ASP A 89 -13.00 -1.33 -11.42
C ASP A 89 -14.03 -1.71 -10.35
N HIS A 90 -13.95 -1.09 -9.19
CA HIS A 90 -14.86 -1.25 -8.04
C HIS A 90 -15.08 -2.71 -7.60
N GLU A 91 -14.11 -3.57 -7.86
CA GLU A 91 -14.15 -4.97 -7.52
C GLU A 91 -13.27 -5.25 -6.29
N LEU A 92 -13.71 -6.22 -5.49
CA LEU A 92 -12.93 -6.80 -4.41
C LEU A 92 -12.51 -8.21 -4.81
N LEU A 93 -11.42 -8.66 -4.24
CA LEU A 93 -10.94 -10.02 -4.42
C LEU A 93 -11.69 -10.95 -3.46
N GLU A 94 -11.65 -12.25 -3.75
CA GLU A 94 -12.25 -13.26 -2.86
C GLU A 94 -11.55 -13.27 -1.49
N ASP A 95 -12.37 -13.36 -0.45
CA ASP A 95 -11.86 -13.37 0.93
C ASP A 95 -11.21 -14.72 1.27
N ASP A 96 -10.08 -14.66 1.96
CA ASP A 96 -9.43 -15.82 2.57
C ASP A 96 -8.97 -15.50 4.00
N LEU A 97 -9.89 -15.60 4.93
CA LEU A 97 -9.62 -15.32 6.35
C LEU A 97 -8.59 -16.27 6.98
N SER A 98 -8.36 -17.44 6.38
CA SER A 98 -7.33 -18.37 6.88
C SER A 98 -5.92 -17.76 6.82
N ARG A 99 -5.71 -16.78 5.97
CA ARG A 99 -4.45 -16.04 5.86
C ARG A 99 -4.23 -15.07 7.00
N MET A 100 -5.33 -14.59 7.62
CA MET A 100 -5.31 -13.65 8.74
C MET A 100 -5.38 -14.33 10.12
N GLU A 101 -5.48 -15.66 10.20
CA GLU A 101 -5.73 -16.39 11.44
C GLU A 101 -4.72 -16.01 12.53
N TRP A 102 -3.43 -16.10 12.23
CA TRP A 102 -2.38 -15.70 13.17
C TRP A 102 -2.46 -14.23 13.58
N ASN A 103 -2.71 -13.34 12.61
CA ASN A 103 -2.83 -11.91 12.88
C ASN A 103 -4.05 -11.62 13.76
N PHE A 104 -5.16 -12.33 13.52
CA PHE A 104 -6.37 -12.17 14.32
C PHE A 104 -6.15 -12.64 15.77
N GLU A 105 -5.49 -13.78 15.98
CA GLU A 105 -5.11 -14.25 17.32
C GLU A 105 -4.26 -13.20 18.05
N ARG A 106 -3.26 -12.64 17.40
CA ARG A 106 -2.46 -11.53 17.95
C ARG A 106 -3.28 -10.27 18.20
N GLY A 107 -4.22 -9.97 17.32
CA GLY A 107 -5.18 -8.87 17.49
C GLY A 107 -6.02 -9.02 18.76
N CYS A 108 -6.47 -10.23 19.08
CA CYS A 108 -7.21 -10.55 20.30
C CYS A 108 -6.36 -10.36 21.57
N GLU A 109 -5.06 -10.61 21.51
CA GLU A 109 -4.16 -10.33 22.64
C GLU A 109 -4.03 -8.81 22.89
N ILE A 110 -4.04 -7.99 21.83
CA ILE A 110 -3.96 -6.52 21.93
C ILE A 110 -5.32 -5.93 22.34
N PHE A 111 -6.39 -6.43 21.72
CA PHE A 111 -7.78 -6.02 21.98
C PHE A 111 -8.64 -7.24 22.30
N PRO A 112 -8.71 -7.68 23.57
CA PRO A 112 -9.47 -8.88 23.96
C PRO A 112 -10.94 -8.84 23.57
N VAL A 113 -11.52 -7.67 23.40
CA VAL A 113 -12.91 -7.50 22.94
C VAL A 113 -13.16 -8.12 21.55
N LEU A 114 -12.12 -8.30 20.74
CA LEU A 114 -12.23 -8.94 19.43
C LEU A 114 -12.68 -10.40 19.50
N GLU A 115 -12.38 -11.12 20.59
CA GLU A 115 -12.81 -12.52 20.77
C GLU A 115 -14.35 -12.68 20.76
N THR A 116 -15.04 -11.63 21.17
CA THR A 116 -16.52 -11.63 21.28
C THR A 116 -17.22 -10.73 20.27
N SER A 117 -16.45 -9.96 19.51
CA SER A 117 -17.00 -9.05 18.50
C SER A 117 -17.37 -9.80 17.23
N GLY A 118 -18.55 -9.52 16.70
CA GLY A 118 -18.94 -9.99 15.36
C GLY A 118 -18.12 -9.30 14.26
N ILE A 119 -17.92 -10.01 13.15
CA ILE A 119 -17.32 -9.43 11.93
C ILE A 119 -18.45 -8.88 11.06
N LYS A 120 -18.40 -7.58 10.79
CA LYS A 120 -19.38 -6.90 9.95
C LYS A 120 -19.05 -7.03 8.46
N THR A 121 -17.78 -6.90 8.12
CA THR A 121 -17.32 -7.05 6.74
C THR A 121 -15.83 -7.41 6.70
N VAL A 122 -15.47 -8.11 5.63
CA VAL A 122 -14.09 -8.40 5.26
C VAL A 122 -13.83 -7.76 3.91
N ILE A 123 -12.67 -7.21 3.74
CA ILE A 123 -12.22 -6.60 2.48
C ILE A 123 -10.90 -7.25 2.10
N ASN A 124 -10.86 -7.82 0.90
CA ASN A 124 -9.62 -8.21 0.23
C ASN A 124 -9.48 -7.37 -1.03
N GLY A 125 -8.41 -6.58 -1.11
CA GLY A 125 -8.17 -5.72 -2.25
C GLY A 125 -6.71 -5.70 -2.67
N PRO A 126 -6.41 -5.39 -3.94
CA PRO A 126 -5.04 -5.31 -4.39
C PRO A 126 -4.37 -4.03 -3.90
N MET A 127 -3.19 -4.17 -3.32
CA MET A 127 -2.27 -3.06 -3.01
C MET A 127 -1.01 -3.18 -3.84
N ILE A 128 -0.47 -2.05 -4.28
CA ILE A 128 0.73 -2.00 -5.11
C ILE A 128 1.98 -1.72 -4.28
N PHE A 129 3.01 -2.53 -4.45
CA PHE A 129 4.26 -2.42 -3.72
C PHE A 129 5.47 -2.35 -4.65
N SER A 130 6.47 -1.59 -4.23
CA SER A 130 7.84 -1.68 -4.74
C SER A 130 8.62 -2.80 -4.05
N PRO A 131 9.83 -3.17 -4.52
CA PRO A 131 10.61 -4.26 -3.91
C PRO A 131 11.02 -4.06 -2.45
N ASP A 132 11.06 -2.82 -1.97
CA ASP A 132 11.42 -2.44 -0.60
C ASP A 132 10.26 -1.80 0.16
N LEU A 133 9.05 -1.87 -0.40
CA LEU A 133 7.81 -1.24 0.09
C LEU A 133 7.83 0.29 0.12
N GLY A 134 8.93 0.94 -0.23
CA GLY A 134 9.04 2.39 -0.30
C GLY A 134 8.42 2.95 -1.59
N PRO A 135 7.88 4.18 -1.59
CA PRO A 135 7.43 4.83 -2.83
C PRO A 135 8.51 4.89 -3.91
N LEU A 136 8.08 4.94 -5.16
CA LEU A 136 8.91 5.26 -6.32
C LEU A 136 8.62 6.70 -6.73
N LEU A 137 9.51 7.63 -6.37
CA LEU A 137 9.29 9.06 -6.54
C LEU A 137 10.43 9.70 -7.35
N GLY A 138 10.10 10.74 -8.11
CA GLY A 138 11.08 11.55 -8.81
C GLY A 138 11.26 11.24 -10.28
N PRO A 139 12.27 11.87 -10.96
CA PRO A 139 12.50 11.70 -12.38
C PRO A 139 13.00 10.29 -12.71
N TYR A 140 12.39 9.67 -13.74
CA TYR A 140 12.86 8.35 -14.18
C TYR A 140 14.18 8.47 -14.93
N PRO A 141 15.22 7.70 -14.56
CA PRO A 141 16.53 7.78 -15.20
C PRO A 141 16.47 7.55 -16.72
N GLY A 142 17.10 8.43 -17.48
CA GLY A 142 17.17 8.33 -18.94
C GLY A 142 15.91 8.79 -19.70
N MET A 143 14.85 9.19 -19.01
CA MET A 143 13.63 9.73 -19.62
C MET A 143 13.43 11.18 -19.20
N LYS A 144 13.55 12.09 -20.18
CA LYS A 144 13.37 13.52 -19.92
C LYS A 144 11.92 13.85 -19.57
N ASP A 145 11.74 14.68 -18.54
CA ASP A 145 10.45 15.24 -18.11
C ASP A 145 9.39 14.19 -17.76
N TYR A 146 9.81 12.96 -17.43
CA TYR A 146 8.95 11.88 -16.92
C TYR A 146 9.24 11.66 -15.44
N PHE A 147 8.21 11.81 -14.60
CA PHE A 147 8.29 11.67 -13.16
C PHE A 147 7.40 10.53 -12.67
N CYS A 148 7.87 9.84 -11.63
CA CYS A 148 7.16 8.78 -10.95
C CYS A 148 6.58 9.26 -9.61
N ALA A 149 5.38 8.81 -9.28
CA ALA A 149 4.75 8.88 -7.97
C ALA A 149 3.95 7.59 -7.74
N ASN A 150 4.67 6.46 -7.66
CA ASN A 150 4.09 5.12 -7.67
C ASN A 150 4.45 4.35 -6.39
N GLY A 151 3.79 3.23 -6.14
CA GLY A 151 4.05 2.39 -4.96
C GLY A 151 3.76 3.08 -3.63
N VAL A 152 2.88 4.08 -3.63
CA VAL A 152 2.47 4.82 -2.43
C VAL A 152 1.36 4.04 -1.73
N MET A 153 1.73 3.01 -0.97
CA MET A 153 0.77 2.12 -0.33
C MET A 153 -0.10 2.82 0.74
N THR A 154 0.47 3.75 1.48
CA THR A 154 -0.24 4.57 2.49
C THR A 154 -0.68 5.92 1.93
N GLY A 155 -1.32 5.92 0.76
CA GLY A 155 -1.62 7.11 -0.04
C GLY A 155 -2.31 8.23 0.71
N PHE A 156 -3.29 7.93 1.58
CA PHE A 156 -3.99 8.94 2.37
C PHE A 156 -3.09 9.64 3.39
N ASN A 157 -2.09 8.96 3.92
CA ASN A 157 -1.16 9.52 4.89
C ASN A 157 0.02 10.23 4.23
N GLN A 158 0.50 9.72 3.11
CA GLN A 158 1.74 10.18 2.46
C GLN A 158 1.51 11.09 1.25
N GLY A 159 0.33 11.00 0.61
CA GLY A 159 0.09 11.64 -0.69
C GLY A 159 0.32 13.14 -0.70
N GLY A 160 -0.03 13.87 0.37
CA GLY A 160 0.22 15.31 0.48
C GLY A 160 1.72 15.65 0.52
N GLY A 161 2.49 14.92 1.34
CA GLY A 161 3.94 15.09 1.43
C GLY A 161 4.66 14.71 0.13
N ILE A 162 4.30 13.58 -0.44
CA ILE A 162 4.84 13.10 -1.73
C ILE A 162 4.56 14.11 -2.84
N GLY A 163 3.32 14.59 -2.95
CA GLY A 163 2.95 15.58 -3.96
C GLY A 163 3.73 16.89 -3.82
N ARG A 164 3.97 17.34 -2.59
CA ARG A 164 4.77 18.52 -2.31
C ARG A 164 6.23 18.34 -2.76
N GLU A 165 6.88 17.26 -2.36
CA GLU A 165 8.28 17.01 -2.70
C GLU A 165 8.46 16.78 -4.20
N LEU A 166 7.50 16.13 -4.85
CA LEU A 166 7.50 16.00 -6.30
C LEU A 166 7.36 17.34 -7.02
N ALA A 167 6.51 18.25 -6.49
CA ALA A 167 6.38 19.59 -7.05
C ALA A 167 7.70 20.38 -6.95
N HIS A 168 8.40 20.32 -5.81
CA HIS A 168 9.74 20.89 -5.68
C HIS A 168 10.70 20.28 -6.69
N TRP A 169 10.71 18.97 -6.84
CA TRP A 169 11.59 18.30 -7.78
C TRP A 169 11.36 18.73 -9.23
N ILE A 170 10.10 18.92 -9.63
CA ILE A 170 9.74 19.38 -10.98
C ILE A 170 10.12 20.85 -11.19
N ILE A 171 9.88 21.73 -10.21
CA ILE A 171 10.04 23.18 -10.36
C ILE A 171 11.49 23.62 -10.07
N ASP A 172 12.07 23.12 -8.99
CA ASP A 172 13.34 23.56 -8.45
C ASP A 172 14.51 22.65 -8.88
N GLY A 173 14.20 21.46 -9.46
CA GLY A 173 15.19 20.47 -9.90
C GLY A 173 15.63 19.48 -8.81
N GLU A 174 15.18 19.68 -7.56
CA GLU A 174 15.48 18.82 -6.42
C GLU A 174 14.34 18.85 -5.39
N PRO A 175 14.17 17.78 -4.58
CA PRO A 175 13.20 17.79 -3.51
C PRO A 175 13.65 18.68 -2.34
N SER A 176 12.71 19.18 -1.54
CA SER A 176 13.03 20.03 -0.38
C SER A 176 13.51 19.24 0.85
N LEU A 177 13.30 17.94 0.86
CA LEU A 177 13.70 17.01 1.92
C LEU A 177 14.62 15.92 1.36
N ASP A 178 15.42 15.31 2.22
CA ASP A 178 16.16 14.10 1.88
C ASP A 178 15.19 12.93 1.75
N ILE A 179 14.84 12.60 0.51
CA ILE A 179 13.97 11.48 0.14
C ILE A 179 14.71 10.44 -0.70
N PHE A 180 16.01 10.31 -0.56
CA PHE A 180 16.84 9.35 -1.30
C PHE A 180 16.29 7.93 -1.26
N GLY A 181 15.77 7.49 -0.11
CA GLY A 181 15.15 6.18 0.04
C GLY A 181 13.85 5.99 -0.78
N TRP A 182 13.32 7.05 -1.38
CA TRP A 182 12.11 7.01 -2.22
C TRP A 182 12.41 7.32 -3.70
N ASP A 183 13.63 7.74 -4.01
CA ASP A 183 14.03 8.02 -5.38
C ASP A 183 13.83 6.75 -6.25
N VAL A 184 13.12 6.88 -7.36
CA VAL A 184 12.93 5.78 -8.31
C VAL A 184 14.26 5.29 -8.87
N ALA A 185 15.27 6.15 -8.96
CA ALA A 185 16.62 5.82 -9.42
C ALA A 185 17.40 4.86 -8.51
N ARG A 186 16.91 4.62 -7.26
CA ARG A 186 17.55 3.63 -6.37
C ARG A 186 17.49 2.20 -6.90
N PHE A 187 16.58 1.94 -7.84
CA PHE A 187 16.49 0.67 -8.54
C PHE A 187 17.14 0.78 -9.92
N GLY A 188 18.16 -0.02 -10.17
CA GLY A 188 18.80 -0.11 -11.48
C GLY A 188 18.06 -1.06 -12.43
N ASP A 189 18.53 -1.15 -13.66
CA ASP A 189 17.92 -1.94 -14.76
C ASP A 189 17.83 -3.46 -14.48
N HIS A 190 18.55 -3.96 -13.47
CA HIS A 190 18.50 -5.36 -13.06
C HIS A 190 17.21 -5.74 -12.30
N VAL A 191 16.42 -4.75 -11.87
CA VAL A 191 15.23 -4.96 -11.07
C VAL A 191 14.02 -5.23 -11.96
N GLY A 192 13.93 -6.44 -12.49
CA GLY A 192 12.78 -6.92 -13.26
C GLY A 192 11.63 -7.46 -12.40
N ALA A 193 10.55 -7.88 -13.06
CA ALA A 193 9.33 -8.38 -12.41
C ALA A 193 9.59 -9.57 -11.45
N ALA A 194 10.49 -10.50 -11.80
CA ALA A 194 10.84 -11.63 -10.94
C ALA A 194 11.50 -11.18 -9.63
N TYR A 195 12.43 -10.23 -9.71
CA TYR A 195 13.07 -9.65 -8.54
C TYR A 195 12.03 -8.90 -7.68
N ALA A 196 11.19 -8.07 -8.29
CA ALA A 196 10.15 -7.32 -7.58
C ALA A 196 9.21 -8.27 -6.82
N ARG A 197 8.79 -9.38 -7.45
CA ARG A 197 7.95 -10.40 -6.83
C ARG A 197 8.60 -11.05 -5.61
N GLU A 198 9.85 -11.50 -5.71
CA GLU A 198 10.55 -12.15 -4.60
C GLU A 198 10.82 -11.17 -3.45
N ARG A 199 11.19 -9.92 -3.75
CA ARG A 199 11.46 -8.92 -2.73
C ARG A 199 10.18 -8.46 -2.03
N THR A 200 9.10 -8.28 -2.77
CA THR A 200 7.79 -7.93 -2.17
C THR A 200 7.34 -9.03 -1.21
N ARG A 201 7.50 -10.31 -1.58
CA ARG A 201 7.18 -11.44 -0.69
C ARG A 201 8.01 -11.43 0.59
N TYR A 202 9.26 -10.98 0.51
CA TYR A 202 10.17 -10.96 1.66
C TYR A 202 9.85 -9.84 2.65
N PHE A 203 9.41 -8.68 2.15
CA PHE A 203 9.17 -7.50 2.99
C PHE A 203 7.71 -7.33 3.43
N TYR A 204 6.76 -7.92 2.68
CA TYR A 204 5.35 -7.88 3.03
C TYR A 204 5.07 -8.68 4.30
#